data_43496c69f698fa885d185fdc70323f29
#
_entry.id   43496c69f698fa885d185fdc70323f29
#
_cell.length_a   1.000
_cell.length_b   1.000
_cell.length_c   1.000
_cell.angle_alpha   90.00
_cell.angle_beta   90.00
_cell.angle_gamma   90.00
#
_symmetry.space_group_name_H-M   'P 1'
#
loop_
_entity.id
_entity.type
_entity.pdbx_description
1 polymer ?
#
loop_
_entity_poly.entity_id
_entity_poly.type
_entity_poly.pdbx_seq_one_letter_code
_entity_poly.pdbx_strand_id
1 'polypeptide(L)'
;RDVERSRGLGDVYKRQLYDEGDCFARYMVRMREIEQSMNIIEQLIDNIPEGEYQLKMKPVIRIPEGSYYAAVEGSRGEFGVFIESRGEKSPYRMKFRSTGLPLVSCLETIARGTKIADLIAIGGTLDYVVPDIDR
;
A
#
# COMPACT_ATOMS: atom_id res chain seq x y z
N ARG A 1 -7.78 -6.57 16.63
CA ARG A 1 -8.81 -7.20 15.78
C ARG A 1 -8.09 -7.79 14.61
N ASP A 2 -7.78 -9.08 14.73
CA ASP A 2 -7.11 -9.86 13.68
C ASP A 2 -7.97 -9.83 12.45
N VAL A 3 -7.53 -9.10 11.45
CA VAL A 3 -8.20 -9.09 10.16
C VAL A 3 -7.72 -10.29 9.38
N GLU A 4 -8.45 -11.33 9.46
CA GLU A 4 -8.40 -12.56 8.67
C GLU A 4 -8.64 -12.26 7.18
N ARG A 5 -7.76 -11.48 6.53
CA ARG A 5 -7.90 -11.09 5.12
C ARG A 5 -6.58 -11.01 4.38
N SER A 6 -5.79 -12.06 4.50
CA SER A 6 -4.73 -12.25 3.54
C SER A 6 -4.82 -13.69 3.07
N ARG A 7 -5.70 -13.90 2.11
CA ARG A 7 -5.74 -15.13 1.33
C ARG A 7 -4.63 -15.04 0.28
N GLY A 8 -3.49 -15.63 0.59
CA GLY A 8 -2.32 -15.64 -0.25
C GLY A 8 -1.09 -15.90 0.59
N LEU A 9 -0.24 -14.96 0.78
CA LEU A 9 0.96 -15.04 1.62
C LEU A 9 0.73 -14.59 3.07
N GLY A 10 -0.51 -14.56 3.52
CA GLY A 10 -0.94 -13.89 4.74
C GLY A 10 -0.47 -14.46 6.06
N ASP A 11 -0.10 -15.69 6.10
CA ASP A 11 0.43 -16.30 7.33
C ASP A 11 1.86 -15.85 7.65
N VAL A 12 2.49 -15.16 6.72
CA VAL A 12 3.90 -14.74 6.81
C VAL A 12 4.04 -13.29 7.28
N TYR A 13 3.00 -12.45 7.09
CA TYR A 13 3.04 -11.03 7.43
C TYR A 13 2.41 -10.75 8.80
N LYS A 14 3.23 -10.30 9.76
CA LYS A 14 2.77 -9.82 11.07
C LYS A 14 2.79 -8.29 11.10
N ARG A 15 1.63 -7.66 11.32
CA ARG A 15 1.56 -6.23 11.59
C ARG A 15 2.16 -5.92 12.96
N GLN A 16 2.99 -4.91 13.01
CA GLN A 16 3.57 -4.42 14.25
C GLN A 16 2.71 -3.27 14.80
N LEU A 17 2.45 -3.33 16.09
CA LEU A 17 1.67 -2.32 16.80
C LEU A 17 2.49 -1.78 17.98
N TYR A 18 2.35 -0.50 18.25
CA TYR A 18 2.90 0.20 19.39
C TYR A 18 1.83 1.12 19.98
N ASP A 19 1.79 1.25 21.30
CA ASP A 19 0.77 1.99 22.03
C ASP A 19 1.19 3.43 22.37
N GLU A 20 2.49 3.74 22.29
CA GLU A 20 3.05 5.05 22.70
C GLU A 20 2.59 6.21 21.79
N GLY A 21 2.29 5.94 20.53
CA GLY A 21 1.73 6.91 19.59
C GLY A 21 2.66 8.05 19.16
N ASP A 22 3.95 7.99 19.52
CA ASP A 22 4.96 9.00 19.22
C ASP A 22 5.75 8.73 17.92
N CYS A 23 6.66 9.63 17.55
CA CYS A 23 7.51 9.46 16.38
C CYS A 23 8.47 8.26 16.50
N PHE A 24 8.95 7.98 17.71
CA PHE A 24 9.85 6.85 17.94
C PHE A 24 9.13 5.52 17.77
N ALA A 25 7.92 5.40 18.27
CA ALA A 25 7.11 4.21 18.09
C ALA A 25 6.83 3.95 16.59
N ARG A 26 6.49 4.99 15.80
CA ARG A 26 6.31 4.86 14.34
C ARG A 26 7.62 4.45 13.63
N TYR A 27 8.76 4.96 14.07
CA TYR A 27 10.07 4.52 13.57
C TYR A 27 10.31 3.05 13.89
N MET A 28 10.05 2.61 15.12
CA MET A 28 10.23 1.22 15.54
C MET A 28 9.31 0.26 14.77
N VAL A 29 8.10 0.65 14.43
CA VAL A 29 7.22 -0.13 13.51
C VAL A 29 7.96 -0.42 12.20
N ARG A 30 8.57 0.59 11.56
CA ARG A 30 9.33 0.40 10.32
C ARG A 30 10.51 -0.56 10.47
N MET A 31 11.24 -0.44 11.55
CA MET A 31 12.37 -1.35 11.82
C MET A 31 11.91 -2.81 11.95
N ARG A 32 10.81 -3.04 12.65
CA ARG A 32 10.21 -4.38 12.78
C ARG A 32 9.62 -4.91 11.48
N GLU A 33 9.04 -4.05 10.67
CA GLU A 33 8.53 -4.42 9.34
C GLU A 33 9.66 -4.85 8.41
N ILE A 34 10.85 -4.23 8.50
CA ILE A 34 12.03 -4.65 7.75
C ILE A 34 12.46 -6.08 8.16
N GLU A 35 12.53 -6.37 9.45
CA GLU A 35 12.84 -7.71 9.96
C GLU A 35 11.85 -8.76 9.40
N GLN A 36 10.54 -8.45 9.41
CA GLN A 36 9.54 -9.35 8.88
C GLN A 36 9.66 -9.51 7.36
N SER A 37 9.97 -8.46 6.64
CA SER A 37 10.19 -8.52 5.19
C SER A 37 11.38 -9.40 4.83
N MET A 38 12.46 -9.34 5.60
CA MET A 38 13.61 -10.22 5.43
C MET A 38 13.25 -11.68 5.67
N ASN A 39 12.50 -11.97 6.74
CA ASN A 39 12.01 -13.32 7.03
C ASN A 39 11.11 -13.88 5.90
N ILE A 40 10.28 -13.02 5.29
CA ILE A 40 9.45 -13.39 4.14
C ILE A 40 10.32 -13.74 2.94
N ILE A 41 11.31 -12.92 2.64
CA ILE A 41 12.25 -13.15 1.53
C ILE A 41 12.99 -14.46 1.72
N GLU A 42 13.51 -14.74 2.91
CA GLU A 42 14.20 -16.00 3.21
C GLU A 42 13.33 -17.22 2.99
N GLN A 43 12.05 -17.16 3.34
CA GLN A 43 11.11 -18.27 3.13
C GLN A 43 10.73 -18.48 1.67
N LEU A 44 10.71 -17.41 0.88
CA LEU A 44 10.24 -17.45 -0.50
C LEU A 44 11.35 -17.70 -1.52
N ILE A 45 12.59 -17.29 -1.22
CA ILE A 45 13.68 -17.32 -2.20
C ILE A 45 13.97 -18.74 -2.72
N ASP A 46 13.86 -19.73 -1.86
CA ASP A 46 14.08 -21.14 -2.22
C ASP A 46 12.82 -21.84 -2.73
N ASN A 47 11.67 -21.18 -2.62
CA ASN A 47 10.36 -21.73 -2.96
C ASN A 47 9.67 -21.00 -4.11
N ILE A 48 10.41 -20.22 -4.88
CA ILE A 48 9.87 -19.54 -6.07
C ILE A 48 9.49 -20.61 -7.09
N PRO A 49 8.20 -20.70 -7.49
CA PRO A 49 7.77 -21.70 -8.46
C PRO A 49 8.43 -21.46 -9.81
N GLU A 50 8.92 -22.55 -10.41
CA GLU A 50 9.38 -22.53 -11.79
C GLU A 50 8.18 -22.38 -12.75
N GLY A 51 8.40 -21.70 -13.87
CA GLY A 51 7.37 -21.54 -14.89
C GLY A 51 7.37 -20.20 -15.59
N GLU A 52 6.34 -19.96 -16.39
CA GLU A 52 6.18 -18.67 -17.07
C GLU A 52 5.80 -17.60 -16.03
N TYR A 53 6.61 -16.54 -15.94
CA TYR A 53 6.39 -15.40 -15.04
C TYR A 53 5.38 -14.38 -15.58
N GLN A 54 4.92 -14.56 -16.82
CA GLN A 54 4.01 -13.65 -17.50
C GLN A 54 2.99 -14.42 -18.35
N LEU A 55 1.74 -14.07 -18.24
CA LEU A 55 0.70 -14.55 -19.15
C LEU A 55 0.87 -13.93 -20.55
N LYS A 56 0.73 -14.74 -21.59
CA LYS A 56 0.69 -14.26 -22.97
C LYS A 56 -0.63 -13.50 -23.20
N MET A 57 -0.53 -12.18 -23.24
CA MET A 57 -1.71 -11.33 -23.49
C MET A 57 -1.69 -10.78 -24.91
N LYS A 58 -2.86 -10.47 -25.44
CA LYS A 58 -2.99 -9.76 -26.71
C LYS A 58 -2.40 -8.35 -26.58
N PRO A 59 -1.77 -7.80 -27.63
CA PRO A 59 -1.21 -6.45 -27.61
C PRO A 59 -2.25 -5.36 -27.30
N VAL A 60 -3.51 -5.62 -27.59
CA VAL A 60 -4.63 -4.72 -27.28
C VAL A 60 -5.62 -5.46 -26.39
N ILE A 61 -5.75 -4.98 -25.17
CA ILE A 61 -6.73 -5.46 -24.20
C ILE A 61 -7.93 -4.52 -24.31
N ARG A 62 -9.12 -5.11 -24.51
CA ARG A 62 -10.40 -4.39 -24.44
C ARG A 62 -11.14 -4.90 -23.22
N ILE A 63 -11.32 -4.02 -22.25
CA ILE A 63 -12.12 -4.31 -21.06
C ILE A 63 -13.60 -4.21 -21.48
N PRO A 64 -14.44 -5.20 -21.16
CA PRO A 64 -15.88 -5.10 -21.45
C PRO A 64 -16.48 -3.83 -20.86
N GLU A 65 -17.64 -3.40 -21.40
CA GLU A 65 -18.35 -2.26 -20.86
C GLU A 65 -18.76 -2.52 -19.41
N GLY A 66 -18.47 -1.55 -18.53
CA GLY A 66 -18.78 -1.65 -17.11
C GLY A 66 -17.81 -0.88 -16.24
N SER A 67 -18.09 -0.91 -14.94
CA SER A 67 -17.25 -0.30 -13.90
C SER A 67 -16.58 -1.39 -13.09
N TYR A 68 -15.28 -1.26 -12.91
CA TYR A 68 -14.44 -2.25 -12.23
C TYR A 68 -13.63 -1.57 -11.14
N TYR A 69 -13.54 -2.20 -9.99
CA TYR A 69 -12.65 -1.79 -8.91
C TYR A 69 -11.86 -2.98 -8.41
N ALA A 70 -10.55 -2.79 -8.31
CA ALA A 70 -9.67 -3.75 -7.69
C ALA A 70 -8.74 -3.03 -6.72
N ALA A 71 -8.46 -3.66 -5.60
CA ALA A 71 -7.54 -3.12 -4.61
C ALA A 71 -6.59 -4.22 -4.14
N VAL A 72 -5.37 -3.80 -3.81
CA VAL A 72 -4.32 -4.65 -3.23
C VAL A 72 -3.76 -3.97 -1.99
N GLU A 73 -3.29 -4.77 -1.05
CA GLU A 73 -2.55 -4.25 0.09
C GLU A 73 -1.10 -3.96 -0.32
N GLY A 74 -0.70 -2.70 -0.23
CA GLY A 74 0.68 -2.28 -0.38
C GLY A 74 1.34 -2.06 0.97
N SER A 75 2.66 -1.82 0.98
CA SER A 75 3.44 -1.57 2.21
C SER A 75 2.95 -0.35 3.02
N ARG A 76 2.26 0.59 2.38
CA ARG A 76 1.72 1.81 2.99
C ARG A 76 0.20 1.80 3.14
N GLY A 77 -0.45 0.69 2.85
CA GLY A 77 -1.90 0.54 2.93
C GLY A 77 -2.53 0.09 1.62
N GLU A 78 -3.83 0.25 1.50
CA GLU A 78 -4.60 -0.18 0.35
C GLU A 78 -4.36 0.72 -0.87
N PHE A 79 -3.87 0.14 -1.96
CA PHE A 79 -3.80 0.77 -3.28
C PHE A 79 -4.94 0.24 -4.15
N GLY A 80 -5.75 1.12 -4.69
CA GLY A 80 -6.92 0.75 -5.48
C GLY A 80 -6.93 1.39 -6.87
N VAL A 81 -7.51 0.69 -7.82
CA VAL A 81 -7.73 1.18 -9.19
C VAL A 81 -9.19 1.01 -9.55
N PHE A 82 -9.83 2.11 -9.91
CA PHE A 82 -11.17 2.14 -10.48
C PHE A 82 -11.07 2.40 -11.97
N ILE A 83 -11.77 1.60 -12.77
CA ILE A 83 -11.81 1.72 -14.22
C ILE A 83 -13.27 1.71 -14.67
N GLU A 84 -13.64 2.70 -15.49
CA GLU A 84 -14.88 2.71 -16.23
C GLU A 84 -14.57 2.46 -17.71
N SER A 85 -15.14 1.40 -18.26
CA SER A 85 -14.91 0.98 -19.64
C SER A 85 -16.18 1.08 -20.48
N ARG A 86 -16.02 1.50 -21.73
CA ARG A 86 -17.06 1.48 -22.77
C ARG A 86 -16.80 0.42 -23.86
N GLY A 87 -15.95 -0.56 -23.58
CA GLY A 87 -15.55 -1.59 -24.53
C GLY A 87 -14.53 -1.13 -25.58
N GLU A 88 -13.97 0.07 -25.43
CA GLU A 88 -12.96 0.64 -26.32
C GLU A 88 -11.54 0.19 -25.98
N LYS A 89 -10.54 0.62 -26.78
CA LYS A 89 -9.13 0.31 -26.53
C LYS A 89 -8.55 1.03 -25.30
N SER A 90 -9.16 2.13 -24.91
CA SER A 90 -8.77 2.94 -23.77
C SER A 90 -9.92 3.01 -22.77
N PRO A 91 -9.64 3.03 -21.47
CA PRO A 91 -10.68 3.23 -20.48
C PRO A 91 -11.31 4.62 -20.66
N TYR A 92 -12.62 4.72 -20.48
CA TYR A 92 -13.32 6.00 -20.49
C TYR A 92 -12.89 6.87 -19.30
N ARG A 93 -12.72 6.23 -18.12
CA ARG A 93 -12.24 6.89 -16.91
C ARG A 93 -11.39 5.92 -16.10
N MET A 94 -10.32 6.45 -15.54
CA MET A 94 -9.50 5.72 -14.58
C MET A 94 -9.26 6.59 -13.34
N LYS A 95 -9.34 5.99 -12.16
CA LYS A 95 -9.05 6.66 -10.90
C LYS A 95 -8.21 5.74 -10.03
N PHE A 96 -7.16 6.29 -9.47
CA PHE A 96 -6.31 5.60 -8.51
C PHE A 96 -6.66 6.02 -7.09
N ARG A 97 -6.77 5.05 -6.20
CA ARG A 97 -6.79 5.28 -4.76
C ARG A 97 -5.36 5.14 -4.25
N SER A 98 -4.76 6.27 -3.96
CA SER A 98 -3.40 6.35 -3.41
C SER A 98 -3.37 5.89 -1.95
N THR A 99 -2.27 5.29 -1.54
CA THR A 99 -2.01 4.93 -0.14
C THR A 99 -1.62 6.15 0.70
N GLY A 100 -1.03 7.17 0.07
CA GLY A 100 -0.53 8.36 0.75
C GLY A 100 -1.61 9.32 1.23
N LEU A 101 -2.76 9.38 0.56
CA LEU A 101 -3.83 10.33 0.90
C LEU A 101 -4.40 10.12 2.33
N PRO A 102 -4.75 8.90 2.76
CA PRO A 102 -5.15 8.65 4.14
C PRO A 102 -4.07 8.98 5.15
N LEU A 103 -2.79 8.74 4.84
CA LEU A 103 -1.67 9.05 5.72
C LEU A 103 -1.53 10.56 5.94
N VAL A 104 -1.63 11.35 4.86
CA VAL A 104 -1.57 12.81 4.96
C VAL A 104 -2.78 13.38 5.72
N SER A 105 -3.95 12.80 5.56
CA SER A 105 -5.14 13.25 6.30
C SER A 105 -5.01 13.07 7.82
N CYS A 106 -4.17 12.15 8.28
CA CYS A 106 -3.87 11.99 9.70
C CYS A 106 -2.96 13.11 10.25
N LEU A 107 -2.22 13.81 9.37
CA LEU A 107 -1.23 14.81 9.78
C LEU A 107 -1.84 15.92 10.61
N GLU A 108 -3.00 16.42 10.24
CA GLU A 108 -3.70 17.49 10.99
C GLU A 108 -3.95 17.07 12.44
N THR A 109 -4.40 15.84 12.65
CA THR A 109 -4.70 15.33 13.99
C THR A 109 -3.44 15.14 14.83
N ILE A 110 -2.39 14.54 14.23
CA ILE A 110 -1.16 14.19 14.93
C ILE A 110 -0.30 15.43 15.22
N ALA A 111 -0.31 16.42 14.33
CA ALA A 111 0.49 17.64 14.46
C ALA A 111 -0.11 18.69 15.40
N ARG A 112 -1.38 18.53 15.78
CA ARG A 112 -2.06 19.50 16.63
C ARG A 112 -1.41 19.58 18.01
N GLY A 113 -0.99 20.79 18.42
CA GLY A 113 -0.33 21.04 19.69
C GLY A 113 1.17 20.75 19.72
N THR A 114 1.77 20.36 18.60
CA THR A 114 3.22 20.15 18.46
C THR A 114 3.92 21.44 18.00
N LYS A 115 5.25 21.46 18.07
CA LYS A 115 6.06 22.57 17.54
C LYS A 115 6.17 22.46 16.02
N ILE A 116 6.27 23.58 15.33
CA ILE A 116 6.48 23.61 13.87
C ILE A 116 7.75 22.83 13.47
N ALA A 117 8.79 22.90 14.28
CA ALA A 117 10.04 22.16 14.04
C ALA A 117 9.83 20.63 14.04
N ASP A 118 8.85 20.13 14.80
CA ASP A 118 8.55 18.69 14.90
C ASP A 118 7.72 18.20 13.72
N LEU A 119 7.12 19.09 12.95
CA LEU A 119 6.24 18.75 11.82
C LEU A 119 6.97 17.93 10.76
N ILE A 120 8.24 18.22 10.52
CA ILE A 120 9.07 17.47 9.54
C ILE A 120 9.30 16.03 10.03
N ALA A 121 9.61 15.87 11.32
CA ALA A 121 9.80 14.54 11.91
C ALA A 121 8.48 13.73 11.92
N ILE A 122 7.37 14.36 12.26
CA ILE A 122 6.04 13.76 12.22
C ILE A 122 5.71 13.31 10.80
N GLY A 123 5.87 14.18 9.81
CA GLY A 123 5.63 13.86 8.40
C GLY A 123 6.51 12.73 7.89
N GLY A 124 7.80 12.74 8.22
CA GLY A 124 8.74 11.69 7.84
C GLY A 124 8.38 10.32 8.42
N THR A 125 7.87 10.29 9.66
CA THR A 125 7.46 9.03 10.30
C THR A 125 6.12 8.48 9.81
N LEU A 126 5.28 9.29 9.13
CA LEU A 126 4.06 8.83 8.47
C LEU A 126 4.32 8.10 7.15
N ASP A 127 5.51 8.28 6.58
CA ASP A 127 5.95 7.61 5.34
C ASP A 127 5.01 7.85 4.14
N TYR A 128 4.45 9.04 4.01
CA TYR A 128 3.71 9.42 2.82
C TYR A 128 4.65 9.90 1.71
N VAL A 129 4.27 9.63 0.46
CA VAL A 129 5.01 10.06 -0.73
C VAL A 129 4.16 11.06 -1.50
N VAL A 130 4.63 12.31 -1.60
CA VAL A 130 3.87 13.41 -2.24
C VAL A 130 3.45 13.10 -3.67
N PRO A 131 4.32 12.58 -4.55
CA PRO A 131 3.93 12.18 -5.90
C PRO A 131 2.83 11.11 -5.97
N ASP A 132 2.68 10.29 -4.95
CA ASP A 132 1.60 9.30 -4.87
C ASP A 132 0.24 9.93 -4.53
N ILE A 133 0.25 11.08 -3.89
CA ILE A 133 -0.97 11.80 -3.49
C ILE A 133 -1.53 12.61 -4.66
N ASP A 134 -0.67 13.14 -5.50
CA ASP A 134 -1.00 13.96 -6.66
C ASP A 134 -1.33 13.09 -7.89
N ARG A 135 -2.52 12.44 -7.87
CA ARG A 135 -3.01 11.56 -8.95
C ARG A 135 -4.47 11.75 -9.29
#